data_ff7113e6ed923a7fb6da4a064b56cc9c
#
_entry.id   ff7113e6ed923a7fb6da4a064b56cc9c
#
_cell.length_a   1.000
_cell.length_b   1.000
_cell.length_c   1.000
_cell.angle_alpha   90.00
_cell.angle_beta   90.00
_cell.angle_gamma   90.00
#
_symmetry.space_group_name_H-M   'P 1'
#
loop_
_entity.id
_entity.type
_entity.pdbx_description
1 polymer ?
#
loop_
_entity_poly.entity_id
_entity_poly.type
_entity_poly.pdbx_seq_one_letter_code
_entity_poly.pdbx_strand_id
1 'polypeptide(L)'
;MAQGQTKGKYWLGNNPNAQITNAEVTELGTISETDFGVLSDLTADANELNLLDGVNATTDEINAACDVLTEAVTTTNVIAASETGTHFVLNTATAFVSTLPAPAAGLEFWFHAGATQVTGGNHTIVTNGSANVIEGQLTSREDAAGVVVCAAAADTISFIADKAVQGDLAHVWSDGTDWYLDGHCFVQDGMTTTQAS
;
A
#
# COMPACT_ATOMS: atom_id res chain seq x y z
N MET A 1 58.53 -44.44 -9.84
CA MET A 1 58.54 -43.17 -10.56
C MET A 1 57.17 -42.55 -10.37
N ALA A 2 57.07 -41.56 -9.51
CA ALA A 2 55.82 -40.84 -9.30
C ALA A 2 55.63 -39.86 -10.46
N GLN A 3 54.56 -40.08 -11.24
CA GLN A 3 54.14 -39.09 -12.23
C GLN A 3 53.69 -37.83 -11.50
N GLY A 4 54.45 -36.75 -11.66
CA GLY A 4 54.02 -35.43 -11.21
C GLY A 4 52.74 -35.05 -11.95
N GLN A 5 51.69 -34.81 -11.19
CA GLN A 5 50.48 -34.20 -11.71
C GLN A 5 50.85 -32.82 -12.22
N THR A 6 50.78 -32.65 -13.52
CA THR A 6 50.88 -31.32 -14.16
C THR A 6 49.69 -30.54 -13.70
N LYS A 7 49.90 -29.58 -12.79
CA LYS A 7 48.89 -28.57 -12.43
C LYS A 7 48.45 -27.90 -13.71
N GLY A 8 47.26 -28.11 -14.14
CA GLY A 8 46.68 -27.45 -15.31
C GLY A 8 46.73 -25.92 -15.08
N LYS A 9 47.48 -25.25 -15.90
CA LYS A 9 47.44 -23.80 -15.98
C LYS A 9 46.31 -23.41 -16.87
N TYR A 10 45.30 -22.81 -16.29
CA TYR A 10 44.23 -22.22 -17.08
C TYR A 10 44.64 -20.80 -17.46
N TRP A 11 44.58 -20.48 -18.76
CA TRP A 11 44.93 -19.18 -19.29
C TRP A 11 43.72 -18.22 -19.20
N LEU A 12 43.89 -17.13 -18.46
CA LEU A 12 42.95 -16.01 -18.47
C LEU A 12 43.57 -14.89 -19.33
N GLY A 13 43.23 -14.89 -20.60
CA GLY A 13 43.65 -13.83 -21.52
C GLY A 13 45.17 -13.70 -21.75
N ASN A 14 45.61 -12.53 -22.18
CA ASN A 14 47.01 -12.24 -22.55
C ASN A 14 47.97 -11.99 -21.37
N ASN A 15 47.62 -12.34 -20.14
CA ASN A 15 48.49 -12.20 -19.00
C ASN A 15 49.18 -13.54 -18.69
N PRO A 16 50.50 -13.70 -19.00
CA PRO A 16 51.19 -14.95 -18.80
C PRO A 16 51.42 -15.30 -17.33
N ASN A 17 51.13 -14.38 -16.41
CA ASN A 17 51.29 -14.56 -14.97
C ASN A 17 49.96 -14.76 -14.24
N ALA A 18 48.83 -14.71 -14.93
CA ALA A 18 47.53 -15.00 -14.33
C ALA A 18 47.43 -16.50 -14.07
N GLN A 19 47.33 -16.90 -12.83
CA GLN A 19 47.06 -18.26 -12.40
C GLN A 19 45.82 -18.30 -11.56
N ILE A 20 44.84 -19.14 -11.98
CA ILE A 20 43.73 -19.44 -11.11
C ILE A 20 44.20 -20.52 -10.12
N THR A 21 44.07 -20.27 -8.84
CA THR A 21 44.40 -21.22 -7.78
C THR A 21 43.39 -22.33 -7.72
N ASN A 22 43.76 -23.49 -7.13
CA ASN A 22 42.80 -24.59 -6.94
C ASN A 22 41.59 -24.19 -6.05
N ALA A 23 41.79 -23.23 -5.16
CA ALA A 23 40.70 -22.68 -4.35
C ALA A 23 39.70 -21.90 -5.22
N GLU A 24 40.19 -21.00 -6.09
CA GLU A 24 39.40 -20.24 -7.04
C GLU A 24 38.64 -21.13 -8.04
N VAL A 25 39.27 -22.22 -8.50
CA VAL A 25 38.60 -23.24 -9.35
C VAL A 25 37.51 -23.97 -8.58
N THR A 26 37.72 -24.25 -7.30
CA THR A 26 36.72 -24.90 -6.46
C THR A 26 35.52 -23.98 -6.21
N GLU A 27 35.76 -22.69 -5.98
CA GLU A 27 34.72 -21.68 -5.85
C GLU A 27 33.94 -21.50 -7.17
N LEU A 28 34.63 -21.42 -8.31
CA LEU A 28 33.98 -21.41 -9.62
C LEU A 28 33.15 -22.68 -9.88
N GLY A 29 33.58 -23.82 -9.40
CA GLY A 29 32.87 -25.09 -9.54
C GLY A 29 31.55 -25.15 -8.74
N THR A 30 31.32 -24.22 -7.83
CA THR A 30 30.04 -24.08 -7.12
C THR A 30 29.03 -23.22 -7.89
N ILE A 31 29.48 -22.45 -8.89
CA ILE A 31 28.61 -21.64 -9.75
C ILE A 31 28.02 -22.56 -10.84
N SER A 32 26.73 -22.74 -10.83
CA SER A 32 26.03 -23.58 -11.81
C SER A 32 25.80 -22.86 -13.15
N GLU A 33 25.51 -23.60 -14.21
CA GLU A 33 25.06 -23.01 -15.48
C GLU A 33 23.80 -22.14 -15.30
N THR A 34 22.97 -22.48 -14.32
CA THR A 34 21.78 -21.70 -13.96
C THR A 34 22.16 -20.34 -13.39
N ASP A 35 23.21 -20.29 -12.54
CA ASP A 35 23.68 -19.04 -11.95
C ASP A 35 24.26 -18.09 -13.02
N PHE A 36 24.99 -18.64 -14.01
CA PHE A 36 25.45 -17.89 -15.16
C PHE A 36 24.30 -17.44 -16.06
N GLY A 37 23.25 -18.25 -16.23
CA GLY A 37 22.05 -17.88 -16.95
C GLY A 37 21.35 -16.68 -16.32
N VAL A 38 21.16 -16.70 -15.01
CA VAL A 38 20.57 -15.57 -14.27
C VAL A 38 21.41 -14.30 -14.41
N LEU A 39 22.74 -14.41 -14.35
CA LEU A 39 23.65 -13.27 -14.54
C LEU A 39 23.64 -12.73 -15.97
N SER A 40 23.48 -13.59 -16.98
CA SER A 40 23.43 -13.17 -18.38
C SER A 40 22.17 -12.42 -18.75
N ASP A 41 21.07 -12.67 -18.02
CA ASP A 41 19.78 -12.01 -18.21
C ASP A 41 19.66 -10.74 -17.37
N LEU A 42 20.64 -10.46 -16.51
CA LEU A 42 20.66 -9.25 -15.68
C LEU A 42 21.02 -8.03 -16.53
N THR A 43 20.05 -7.15 -16.72
CA THR A 43 20.23 -5.89 -17.46
C THR A 43 20.64 -4.72 -16.57
N ALA A 44 20.50 -4.88 -15.24
CA ALA A 44 20.87 -3.87 -14.26
C ALA A 44 22.40 -3.70 -14.15
N ASP A 45 22.86 -2.45 -14.13
CA ASP A 45 24.28 -2.15 -13.91
C ASP A 45 24.66 -2.17 -12.42
N ALA A 46 25.96 -2.04 -12.11
CA ALA A 46 26.44 -2.09 -10.73
C ALA A 46 25.89 -0.95 -9.85
N ASN A 47 25.56 0.21 -10.43
CA ASN A 47 24.98 1.32 -9.67
C ASN A 47 23.52 1.04 -9.35
N GLU A 48 22.77 0.47 -10.30
CA GLU A 48 21.39 0.07 -10.11
C GLU A 48 21.27 -1.03 -9.04
N LEU A 49 22.18 -2.01 -9.04
CA LEU A 49 22.25 -3.04 -8.00
C LEU A 49 22.61 -2.46 -6.63
N ASN A 50 23.51 -1.50 -6.57
CA ASN A 50 23.89 -0.84 -5.30
C ASN A 50 22.74 0.00 -4.71
N LEU A 51 21.82 0.51 -5.54
CA LEU A 51 20.61 1.19 -5.04
C LEU A 51 19.67 0.25 -4.29
N LEU A 52 19.73 -1.05 -4.59
CA LEU A 52 18.93 -2.08 -3.90
C LEU A 52 19.66 -2.68 -2.69
N ASP A 53 20.92 -2.35 -2.48
CA ASP A 53 21.68 -2.81 -1.31
C ASP A 53 21.04 -2.28 -0.03
N GLY A 54 20.65 -3.20 0.86
CA GLY A 54 19.94 -2.87 2.10
C GLY A 54 18.42 -2.79 1.99
N VAL A 55 17.82 -2.99 0.80
CA VAL A 55 16.37 -3.13 0.66
C VAL A 55 15.94 -4.51 1.16
N ASN A 56 15.20 -4.54 2.27
CA ASN A 56 14.65 -5.77 2.85
C ASN A 56 13.21 -6.06 2.40
N ALA A 57 12.62 -5.18 1.58
CA ALA A 57 11.27 -5.37 1.06
C ALA A 57 11.23 -6.51 0.03
N THR A 58 10.19 -7.33 0.10
CA THR A 58 9.90 -8.35 -0.89
C THR A 58 9.47 -7.72 -2.22
N THR A 59 9.53 -8.48 -3.31
CA THR A 59 9.03 -8.03 -4.62
C THR A 59 7.56 -7.62 -4.56
N ASP A 60 6.74 -8.33 -3.79
CA ASP A 60 5.32 -8.03 -3.64
C ASP A 60 5.10 -6.72 -2.88
N GLU A 61 5.89 -6.45 -1.85
CA GLU A 61 5.85 -5.17 -1.10
C GLU A 61 6.31 -4.00 -1.97
N ILE A 62 7.34 -4.17 -2.79
CA ILE A 62 7.81 -3.13 -3.72
C ILE A 62 6.74 -2.86 -4.79
N ASN A 63 6.14 -3.89 -5.37
CA ASN A 63 5.08 -3.75 -6.37
C ASN A 63 3.84 -3.10 -5.75
N ALA A 64 3.42 -3.50 -4.55
CA ALA A 64 2.30 -2.89 -3.85
C ALA A 64 2.54 -1.40 -3.52
N ALA A 65 3.77 -1.00 -3.23
CA ALA A 65 4.12 0.41 -3.00
C ALA A 65 4.10 1.26 -4.28
N CYS A 66 4.23 0.64 -5.45
CA CYS A 66 4.21 1.32 -6.75
C CYS A 66 2.82 1.37 -7.38
N ASP A 67 1.91 0.49 -6.97
CA ASP A 67 0.56 0.39 -7.52
C ASP A 67 -0.44 1.15 -6.65
N VAL A 68 -1.31 1.94 -7.28
CA VAL A 68 -2.51 2.47 -6.60
C VAL A 68 -3.49 1.32 -6.43
N LEU A 69 -3.53 0.76 -5.23
CA LEU A 69 -4.46 -0.31 -4.90
C LEU A 69 -5.89 0.23 -4.92
N THR A 70 -6.77 -0.42 -5.67
CA THR A 70 -8.19 -0.05 -5.74
C THR A 70 -9.04 -1.28 -5.45
N GLU A 71 -9.94 -1.16 -4.47
CA GLU A 71 -10.89 -2.20 -4.09
C GLU A 71 -12.34 -1.71 -4.18
N ALA A 72 -13.20 -2.49 -4.81
CA ALA A 72 -14.63 -2.23 -4.83
C ALA A 72 -15.31 -2.86 -3.61
N VAL A 73 -15.82 -2.04 -2.69
CA VAL A 73 -16.55 -2.50 -1.51
C VAL A 73 -18.04 -2.51 -1.79
N THR A 74 -18.64 -3.68 -1.69
CA THR A 74 -20.07 -3.89 -1.94
C THR A 74 -20.82 -4.49 -0.76
N THR A 75 -20.12 -4.80 0.33
CA THR A 75 -20.67 -5.40 1.55
C THR A 75 -19.80 -5.01 2.75
N THR A 76 -20.32 -5.25 3.94
CA THR A 76 -19.58 -5.02 5.20
C THR A 76 -18.22 -5.74 5.18
N ASN A 77 -17.18 -5.01 5.52
CA ASN A 77 -15.79 -5.50 5.58
C ASN A 77 -15.05 -4.97 6.81
N VAL A 78 -13.95 -5.64 7.14
CA VAL A 78 -12.98 -5.18 8.14
C VAL A 78 -11.66 -4.95 7.42
N ILE A 79 -11.19 -3.73 7.47
CA ILE A 79 -9.96 -3.30 6.79
C ILE A 79 -8.76 -3.74 7.63
N ALA A 80 -7.79 -4.39 6.98
CA ALA A 80 -6.55 -4.78 7.62
C ALA A 80 -5.49 -3.66 7.51
N ALA A 81 -4.57 -3.58 8.46
CA ALA A 81 -3.46 -2.64 8.40
C ALA A 81 -2.55 -2.84 7.17
N SER A 82 -2.50 -4.07 6.64
CA SER A 82 -1.75 -4.39 5.42
C SER A 82 -2.36 -3.81 4.13
N GLU A 83 -3.59 -3.30 4.19
CA GLU A 83 -4.29 -2.65 3.07
C GLU A 83 -4.02 -1.14 3.01
N THR A 84 -3.05 -0.65 3.80
CA THR A 84 -2.64 0.77 3.75
C THR A 84 -2.29 1.20 2.32
N GLY A 85 -2.69 2.42 1.93
CA GLY A 85 -2.54 2.92 0.56
C GLY A 85 -3.70 2.56 -0.37
N THR A 86 -4.71 1.82 0.10
CA THR A 86 -5.82 1.36 -0.75
C THR A 86 -6.90 2.44 -0.93
N HIS A 87 -7.37 2.56 -2.16
CA HIS A 87 -8.56 3.32 -2.55
C HIS A 87 -9.78 2.41 -2.57
N PHE A 88 -10.63 2.51 -1.56
CA PHE A 88 -11.88 1.78 -1.45
C PHE A 88 -12.99 2.50 -2.22
N VAL A 89 -13.59 1.85 -3.20
CA VAL A 89 -14.73 2.37 -3.95
C VAL A 89 -16.00 1.75 -3.41
N LEU A 90 -16.82 2.55 -2.70
CA LEU A 90 -18.08 2.14 -2.09
C LEU A 90 -19.16 2.08 -3.19
N ASN A 91 -19.48 0.90 -3.70
CA ASN A 91 -20.22 0.75 -4.96
C ASN A 91 -21.41 -0.21 -4.86
N THR A 92 -22.32 0.08 -3.95
CA THR A 92 -23.61 -0.62 -3.82
C THR A 92 -24.71 0.32 -3.33
N ALA A 93 -25.96 0.04 -3.67
CA ALA A 93 -27.12 0.77 -3.14
C ALA A 93 -27.47 0.37 -1.69
N THR A 94 -26.98 -0.79 -1.23
CA THR A 94 -27.30 -1.34 0.11
C THR A 94 -26.31 -0.79 1.13
N ALA A 95 -26.81 -0.42 2.32
CA ALA A 95 -25.98 -0.01 3.45
C ALA A 95 -24.97 -1.09 3.86
N PHE A 96 -23.77 -0.68 4.22
CA PHE A 96 -22.76 -1.53 4.83
C PHE A 96 -21.83 -0.73 5.75
N VAL A 97 -21.01 -1.46 6.48
CA VAL A 97 -20.02 -0.92 7.42
C VAL A 97 -18.64 -1.39 7.02
N SER A 98 -17.70 -0.45 6.86
CA SER A 98 -16.26 -0.71 6.78
C SER A 98 -15.63 -0.37 8.12
N THR A 99 -14.95 -1.33 8.75
CA THR A 99 -14.30 -1.11 10.04
C THR A 99 -12.81 -0.87 9.83
N LEU A 100 -12.32 0.30 10.26
CA LEU A 100 -10.89 0.63 10.24
C LEU A 100 -10.11 -0.28 11.20
N PRO A 101 -8.83 -0.56 10.93
CA PRO A 101 -7.97 -1.18 11.92
C PRO A 101 -7.75 -0.27 13.14
N ALA A 102 -7.12 -0.78 14.19
CA ALA A 102 -6.64 0.08 15.27
C ALA A 102 -5.67 1.13 14.70
N PRO A 103 -5.68 2.39 15.19
CA PRO A 103 -4.75 3.41 14.75
C PRO A 103 -3.30 2.92 14.87
N ALA A 104 -2.52 3.08 13.80
CA ALA A 104 -1.08 2.85 13.80
C ALA A 104 -0.40 3.87 12.88
N ALA A 105 0.78 4.32 13.25
CA ALA A 105 1.49 5.35 12.49
C ALA A 105 1.78 4.89 11.05
N GLY A 106 1.44 5.74 10.07
CA GLY A 106 1.65 5.48 8.66
C GLY A 106 0.53 4.71 7.96
N LEU A 107 -0.57 4.39 8.65
CA LEU A 107 -1.77 3.87 7.99
C LEU A 107 -2.50 5.01 7.27
N GLU A 108 -2.98 4.73 6.05
CA GLU A 108 -3.63 5.69 5.19
C GLU A 108 -4.62 4.98 4.25
N PHE A 109 -5.85 5.50 4.14
CA PHE A 109 -6.92 4.92 3.33
C PHE A 109 -7.78 5.98 2.67
N TRP A 110 -8.27 5.71 1.45
CA TRP A 110 -9.19 6.57 0.72
C TRP A 110 -10.51 5.84 0.49
N PHE A 111 -11.62 6.50 0.77
CA PHE A 111 -12.96 5.98 0.54
C PHE A 111 -13.68 6.88 -0.45
N HIS A 112 -14.06 6.33 -1.59
CA HIS A 112 -14.73 7.04 -2.66
C HIS A 112 -16.16 6.52 -2.82
N ALA A 113 -17.14 7.42 -2.90
CA ALA A 113 -18.47 7.03 -3.36
C ALA A 113 -18.37 6.57 -4.83
N GLY A 114 -18.80 5.34 -5.11
CA GLY A 114 -18.81 4.72 -6.43
C GLY A 114 -19.96 5.18 -7.32
N ALA A 115 -20.07 4.58 -8.51
CA ALA A 115 -21.10 4.92 -9.47
C ALA A 115 -22.52 4.52 -9.00
N THR A 116 -22.63 3.54 -8.12
CA THR A 116 -23.91 3.11 -7.55
C THR A 116 -24.18 3.89 -6.28
N GLN A 117 -25.10 4.84 -6.34
CA GLN A 117 -25.47 5.64 -5.18
C GLN A 117 -26.10 4.77 -4.09
N VAL A 118 -25.71 5.02 -2.84
CA VAL A 118 -26.32 4.38 -1.69
C VAL A 118 -27.74 4.95 -1.44
N THR A 119 -28.72 4.08 -1.31
CA THR A 119 -30.15 4.44 -1.13
C THR A 119 -30.81 3.67 0.01
N GLY A 120 -30.33 2.51 0.36
CA GLY A 120 -30.89 1.61 1.37
C GLY A 120 -30.34 1.80 2.79
N GLY A 121 -29.87 3.00 3.13
CA GLY A 121 -29.14 3.33 4.37
C GLY A 121 -27.72 3.75 4.08
N ASN A 122 -27.00 4.29 5.04
CA ASN A 122 -25.68 4.88 4.81
C ASN A 122 -24.60 3.81 4.59
N HIS A 123 -23.57 4.16 3.79
CA HIS A 123 -22.26 3.50 3.92
C HIS A 123 -21.51 4.17 5.05
N THR A 124 -21.03 3.39 6.00
CA THR A 124 -20.32 3.93 7.17
C THR A 124 -18.90 3.37 7.28
N ILE A 125 -17.96 4.23 7.63
CA ILE A 125 -16.61 3.85 8.02
C ILE A 125 -16.53 4.08 9.53
N VAL A 126 -16.27 3.02 10.28
CA VAL A 126 -16.23 3.06 11.74
C VAL A 126 -14.83 2.74 12.26
N THR A 127 -14.47 3.34 13.39
CA THR A 127 -13.23 3.00 14.09
C THR A 127 -13.32 1.61 14.73
N ASN A 128 -12.17 0.99 14.96
CA ASN A 128 -12.11 -0.26 15.72
C ASN A 128 -12.65 -0.06 17.14
N GLY A 129 -13.67 -0.85 17.49
CA GLY A 129 -14.31 -0.78 18.80
C GLY A 129 -15.11 0.50 19.06
N SER A 130 -15.53 1.23 18.02
CA SER A 130 -16.25 2.51 18.12
C SER A 130 -15.53 3.54 19.01
N ALA A 131 -14.19 3.58 18.89
CA ALA A 131 -13.40 4.56 19.61
C ALA A 131 -13.55 5.95 18.97
N ASN A 132 -13.79 6.96 19.78
CA ASN A 132 -13.91 8.37 19.35
C ASN A 132 -12.53 8.99 19.08
N VAL A 133 -11.89 8.58 18.00
CA VAL A 133 -10.50 8.93 17.64
C VAL A 133 -10.36 9.50 16.22
N ILE A 134 -11.46 9.94 15.60
CA ILE A 134 -11.43 10.61 14.29
C ILE A 134 -11.47 12.11 14.51
N GLU A 135 -10.43 12.79 14.04
CA GLU A 135 -10.26 14.25 14.05
C GLU A 135 -10.15 14.76 12.62
N GLY A 136 -10.71 15.94 12.32
CA GLY A 136 -10.52 16.54 11.00
C GLY A 136 -11.73 17.29 10.48
N GLN A 137 -11.95 17.24 9.16
CA GLN A 137 -13.00 18.05 8.54
C GLN A 137 -13.64 17.37 7.35
N LEU A 138 -14.93 17.71 7.14
CA LEU A 138 -15.68 17.43 5.92
C LEU A 138 -16.06 18.76 5.27
N THR A 139 -15.77 18.93 3.98
CA THR A 139 -16.09 20.13 3.20
C THR A 139 -17.18 19.80 2.18
N SER A 140 -18.28 20.55 2.17
CA SER A 140 -19.33 20.47 1.13
C SER A 140 -19.21 21.62 0.14
N ARG A 141 -19.44 21.35 -1.16
CA ARG A 141 -19.36 22.36 -2.24
C ARG A 141 -20.69 23.01 -2.61
N GLU A 142 -21.81 22.43 -2.21
CA GLU A 142 -23.14 22.90 -2.65
C GLU A 142 -23.61 24.16 -1.91
N ASP A 143 -23.04 24.47 -0.74
CA ASP A 143 -23.37 25.67 0.00
C ASP A 143 -22.51 26.85 -0.43
N ALA A 144 -23.14 28.00 -0.68
CA ALA A 144 -22.49 29.25 -1.03
C ALA A 144 -21.52 29.77 0.07
N ALA A 145 -21.65 29.28 1.29
CA ALA A 145 -20.78 29.60 2.43
C ALA A 145 -19.67 28.58 2.68
N GLY A 146 -19.68 27.41 1.98
CA GLY A 146 -18.74 26.33 2.22
C GLY A 146 -18.89 25.79 3.65
N VAL A 147 -19.83 24.88 3.88
CA VAL A 147 -19.96 24.26 5.21
C VAL A 147 -18.80 23.35 5.47
N VAL A 148 -18.02 23.67 6.50
CA VAL A 148 -17.00 22.78 7.06
C VAL A 148 -17.59 22.15 8.31
N VAL A 149 -17.80 20.84 8.29
CA VAL A 149 -18.15 20.06 9.47
C VAL A 149 -16.85 19.56 10.08
N CYS A 150 -16.54 20.02 11.30
CA CYS A 150 -15.39 19.53 12.03
C CYS A 150 -15.73 18.17 12.66
N ALA A 151 -14.97 17.13 12.34
CA ALA A 151 -14.94 15.89 13.10
C ALA A 151 -14.05 16.15 14.32
N ALA A 152 -14.63 16.13 15.51
CA ALA A 152 -13.88 16.20 16.77
C ALA A 152 -14.27 14.97 17.60
N ALA A 153 -13.30 14.09 17.85
CA ALA A 153 -13.51 12.85 18.58
C ALA A 153 -14.68 12.01 18.00
N ALA A 154 -14.75 11.87 16.68
CA ALA A 154 -15.76 11.02 16.03
C ALA A 154 -15.33 9.55 16.02
N ASP A 155 -16.31 8.66 15.89
CA ASP A 155 -16.07 7.22 15.70
C ASP A 155 -16.50 6.75 14.32
N THR A 156 -17.34 7.52 13.64
CA THR A 156 -17.99 7.11 12.39
C THR A 156 -17.98 8.23 11.36
N ILE A 157 -17.62 7.88 10.13
CA ILE A 157 -17.81 8.69 8.92
C ILE A 157 -18.92 8.05 8.13
N SER A 158 -19.93 8.82 7.72
CA SER A 158 -21.08 8.32 6.97
C SER A 158 -21.19 8.98 5.61
N PHE A 159 -21.31 8.17 4.56
CA PHE A 159 -21.81 8.56 3.24
C PHE A 159 -23.33 8.39 3.26
N ILE A 160 -24.05 9.50 3.16
CA ILE A 160 -25.50 9.55 3.47
C ILE A 160 -26.32 9.04 2.29
N ALA A 161 -27.27 8.16 2.58
CA ALA A 161 -28.21 7.63 1.60
C ALA A 161 -28.94 8.75 0.85
N ASP A 162 -29.12 8.58 -0.45
CA ASP A 162 -29.79 9.51 -1.37
C ASP A 162 -29.12 10.89 -1.51
N LYS A 163 -27.98 11.13 -0.80
CA LYS A 163 -27.23 12.39 -0.85
C LYS A 163 -25.81 12.22 -1.33
N ALA A 164 -25.09 11.21 -0.82
CA ALA A 164 -23.71 10.95 -1.29
C ALA A 164 -23.71 10.62 -2.77
N VAL A 165 -22.84 11.26 -3.52
CA VAL A 165 -22.76 11.12 -4.98
C VAL A 165 -21.40 10.60 -5.40
N GLN A 166 -21.31 10.04 -6.60
CA GLN A 166 -20.06 9.54 -7.15
C GLN A 166 -18.95 10.61 -7.10
N GLY A 167 -17.82 10.24 -6.51
CA GLY A 167 -16.67 11.11 -6.36
C GLY A 167 -16.56 11.80 -5.01
N ASP A 168 -17.58 11.69 -4.12
CA ASP A 168 -17.40 12.08 -2.72
C ASP A 168 -16.30 11.25 -2.10
N LEU A 169 -15.46 11.87 -1.28
CA LEU A 169 -14.20 11.32 -0.80
C LEU A 169 -14.06 11.51 0.71
N ALA A 170 -13.66 10.47 1.41
CA ALA A 170 -13.06 10.54 2.73
C ALA A 170 -11.64 9.99 2.66
N HIS A 171 -10.65 10.81 2.95
CA HIS A 171 -9.26 10.41 3.13
C HIS A 171 -8.97 10.37 4.63
N VAL A 172 -8.47 9.24 5.12
CA VAL A 172 -8.10 9.06 6.53
C VAL A 172 -6.67 8.57 6.65
N TRP A 173 -5.93 9.12 7.59
CA TRP A 173 -4.58 8.69 7.91
C TRP A 173 -4.35 8.71 9.43
N SER A 174 -3.38 7.96 9.93
CA SER A 174 -3.15 7.81 11.36
C SER A 174 -1.72 8.13 11.78
N ASP A 175 -1.58 8.81 12.93
CA ASP A 175 -0.29 9.05 13.60
C ASP A 175 0.09 7.94 14.61
N GLY A 176 -0.80 6.95 14.79
CA GLY A 176 -0.64 5.86 15.75
C GLY A 176 -1.55 5.97 16.97
N THR A 177 -2.20 7.10 17.17
CA THR A 177 -3.14 7.36 18.28
C THR A 177 -4.53 7.68 17.74
N ASP A 178 -4.59 8.62 16.81
CA ASP A 178 -5.82 9.13 16.21
C ASP A 178 -5.86 8.88 14.70
N TRP A 179 -7.07 8.97 14.15
CA TRP A 179 -7.34 9.04 12.72
C TRP A 179 -7.61 10.50 12.35
N TYR A 180 -6.96 10.99 11.31
CA TYR A 180 -7.17 12.32 10.75
C TYR A 180 -7.97 12.20 9.48
N LEU A 181 -9.06 12.98 9.38
CA LEU A 181 -9.99 12.99 8.25
C LEU A 181 -9.85 14.27 7.44
N ASP A 182 -9.66 14.11 6.12
CA ASP A 182 -9.91 15.15 5.13
C ASP A 182 -10.96 14.63 4.14
N GLY A 183 -12.16 15.20 4.20
CA GLY A 183 -13.29 14.73 3.43
C GLY A 183 -13.93 15.82 2.57
N HIS A 184 -14.39 15.40 1.38
CA HIS A 184 -15.05 16.28 0.43
C HIS A 184 -16.34 15.63 -0.08
N CYS A 185 -17.46 16.33 0.05
CA CYS A 185 -18.71 15.93 -0.58
C CYS A 185 -19.27 17.02 -1.49
N PHE A 186 -19.94 16.61 -2.53
CA PHE A 186 -20.51 17.52 -3.51
C PHE A 186 -21.82 18.14 -3.01
N VAL A 187 -22.68 17.33 -2.43
CA VAL A 187 -23.98 17.72 -1.90
C VAL A 187 -23.86 18.08 -0.41
N GLN A 188 -24.57 19.12 0.03
CA GLN A 188 -24.65 19.45 1.45
C GLN A 188 -25.17 18.25 2.25
N ASP A 189 -24.54 17.97 3.38
CA ASP A 189 -24.83 16.78 4.19
C ASP A 189 -24.73 15.43 3.43
N GLY A 190 -24.01 15.38 2.28
CA GLY A 190 -23.72 14.13 1.58
C GLY A 190 -22.81 13.21 2.41
N MET A 191 -22.02 13.80 3.29
CA MET A 191 -21.22 13.09 4.29
C MET A 191 -21.37 13.75 5.66
N THR A 192 -21.29 12.94 6.72
CA THR A 192 -21.35 13.39 8.11
C THR A 192 -20.39 12.57 8.99
N THR A 193 -20.08 13.12 10.17
CA THR A 193 -19.38 12.36 11.23
C THR A 193 -20.25 12.29 12.48
N THR A 194 -20.14 11.20 13.23
CA THR A 194 -20.82 11.02 14.52
C THR A 194 -19.87 10.46 15.56
N GLN A 195 -20.25 10.65 16.83
CA GLN A 195 -19.54 10.11 18.00
C GLN A 195 -20.33 8.93 18.59
N ALA A 196 -19.64 7.91 19.08
CA ALA A 196 -20.25 6.91 19.95
C ALA A 196 -20.66 7.55 21.29
N SER A 197 -21.81 7.11 21.80
CA SER A 197 -22.39 7.57 23.07
C SER A 197 -21.77 6.82 24.24
#